data_267f5351cba5c929d026d0ba2da7fe8d
#
_entry.id   267f5351cba5c929d026d0ba2da7fe8d
#
_cell.length_a   1.000
_cell.length_b   1.000
_cell.length_c   1.000
_cell.angle_alpha   90.00
_cell.angle_beta   90.00
_cell.angle_gamma   90.00
#
_symmetry.space_group_name_H-M   'P 1'
#
loop_
_entity.id
_entity.type
_entity.pdbx_description
1 polymer ?
#
loop_
_entity_poly.entity_id
_entity_poly.type
_entity_poly.pdbx_seq_one_letter_code
_entity_poly.pdbx_strand_id
1 'polypeptide(L)'
;MNEDTRTPGGTAVAQLAQRYRALVEHSPDAICVHDGDAIAYLNPAGVRLFAADAAEQVLGRPLSQFLIPEGAPPRTEPVRPAQRTLATLIRVNGVRVPVQAATVLTVWQGRRAYQVVLHDLSAQRAAEAARQRMERHFAAVVAQLEEGVVVIGRHGRIESINPAALRLFGCEGAELVGASYQALSLCMVDADGAPLAATAHPVARTMRTGEAVTGFVFGIDGHHRGRRWLAGNCRLLDPADRHSAVVASFTDITESRARHRRLRYQATHDDLTGLENRSTILARLERALADPSAEQVAAVLFVDLDRFKSVNDRLGHLAGDEVLRVTARRLRRAVRDRDPIGRLGGDEFLILLRGADVDLGAVLDRLHAVIAEPIRLPGHRIDLAASVGATRLRPGDRRTVTEVLHDADTAMYRAKAAESA
;
A
#
# COMPACT_ATOMS: atom_id res chain seq x y z
N MET A 1 -100.52 -5.93 22.20
CA MET A 1 -99.36 -5.33 22.81
C MET A 1 -98.28 -6.43 22.87
N ASN A 2 -97.50 -6.56 21.83
CA ASN A 2 -96.44 -7.56 21.71
C ASN A 2 -95.09 -6.86 21.87
N GLU A 3 -94.42 -7.09 22.98
CA GLU A 3 -93.05 -6.65 23.21
C GLU A 3 -92.06 -7.56 22.46
N ASP A 4 -91.32 -6.94 21.60
CA ASP A 4 -90.29 -7.49 20.79
C ASP A 4 -89.01 -7.56 21.66
N THR A 5 -88.70 -8.72 22.28
CA THR A 5 -87.51 -8.97 23.03
C THR A 5 -86.39 -9.36 22.06
N ARG A 6 -85.75 -8.39 21.43
CA ARG A 6 -84.49 -8.55 20.77
C ARG A 6 -83.37 -8.61 21.80
N THR A 7 -82.70 -9.76 21.92
CA THR A 7 -81.56 -10.06 22.81
C THR A 7 -80.32 -9.25 22.38
N PRO A 8 -79.70 -8.41 23.21
CA PRO A 8 -78.56 -7.55 22.84
C PRO A 8 -77.24 -8.29 22.59
N GLY A 9 -77.19 -9.59 22.89
CA GLY A 9 -75.98 -10.37 22.79
C GLY A 9 -75.54 -10.83 21.39
N GLY A 10 -76.49 -10.97 20.47
CA GLY A 10 -76.20 -11.50 19.11
C GLY A 10 -75.43 -10.53 18.20
N THR A 11 -75.71 -9.23 18.35
CA THR A 11 -75.09 -8.18 17.53
C THR A 11 -73.63 -7.94 17.92
N ALA A 12 -73.33 -8.01 19.20
CA ALA A 12 -71.92 -7.83 19.70
C ALA A 12 -71.00 -9.02 19.31
N VAL A 13 -71.52 -10.23 19.36
CA VAL A 13 -70.75 -11.46 18.91
C VAL A 13 -70.58 -11.44 17.42
N ALA A 14 -71.54 -11.06 16.61
CA ALA A 14 -71.39 -10.95 15.15
C ALA A 14 -70.38 -9.84 14.76
N GLN A 15 -70.38 -8.69 15.41
CA GLN A 15 -69.40 -7.61 15.20
C GLN A 15 -67.99 -8.05 15.60
N LEU A 16 -67.81 -8.77 16.70
CA LEU A 16 -66.52 -9.29 17.14
C LEU A 16 -65.97 -10.33 16.12
N ALA A 17 -66.83 -11.24 15.68
CA ALA A 17 -66.46 -12.24 14.67
C ALA A 17 -66.04 -11.60 13.32
N GLN A 18 -66.75 -10.53 12.91
CA GLN A 18 -66.39 -9.77 11.70
C GLN A 18 -65.07 -9.05 11.83
N ARG A 19 -64.75 -8.46 12.99
CA ARG A 19 -63.46 -7.83 13.26
C ARG A 19 -62.32 -8.86 13.24
N TYR A 20 -62.51 -10.00 13.87
CA TYR A 20 -61.47 -11.07 13.84
C TYR A 20 -61.23 -11.59 12.42
N ARG A 21 -62.27 -11.79 11.62
CA ARG A 21 -62.14 -12.19 10.23
C ARG A 21 -61.36 -11.15 9.43
N ALA A 22 -61.65 -9.88 9.58
CA ALA A 22 -60.95 -8.81 8.92
C ALA A 22 -59.45 -8.76 9.31
N LEU A 23 -59.08 -9.01 10.57
CA LEU A 23 -57.70 -9.09 11.03
C LEU A 23 -56.93 -10.24 10.38
N VAL A 24 -57.55 -11.40 10.23
CA VAL A 24 -56.95 -12.57 9.59
C VAL A 24 -56.79 -12.38 8.08
N GLU A 25 -57.82 -11.82 7.42
CA GLU A 25 -57.84 -11.59 5.97
C GLU A 25 -56.85 -10.52 5.53
N HIS A 26 -56.64 -9.48 6.36
CA HIS A 26 -55.68 -8.41 6.05
C HIS A 26 -54.30 -8.60 6.70
N SER A 27 -54.07 -9.73 7.36
CA SER A 27 -52.74 -10.03 7.92
C SER A 27 -51.68 -10.08 6.81
N PRO A 28 -50.51 -9.44 7.02
CA PRO A 28 -49.39 -9.58 6.09
C PRO A 28 -48.77 -10.99 6.10
N ASP A 29 -48.90 -11.70 7.22
CA ASP A 29 -48.41 -13.08 7.35
C ASP A 29 -49.45 -14.07 6.80
N ALA A 30 -48.91 -15.17 6.22
CA ALA A 30 -49.75 -16.25 5.76
C ALA A 30 -50.32 -17.02 6.96
N ILE A 31 -51.63 -17.12 7.00
CA ILE A 31 -52.35 -17.86 8.05
C ILE A 31 -53.11 -19.02 7.39
N CYS A 32 -52.79 -20.22 7.83
CA CYS A 32 -53.55 -21.43 7.46
C CYS A 32 -54.14 -22.10 8.70
N VAL A 33 -55.27 -22.75 8.55
CA VAL A 33 -55.87 -23.61 9.57
C VAL A 33 -55.98 -25.01 9.00
N HIS A 34 -55.58 -26.03 9.75
CA HIS A 34 -55.70 -27.43 9.38
C HIS A 34 -56.28 -28.24 10.53
N ASP A 35 -57.01 -29.29 10.22
CA ASP A 35 -57.76 -30.14 11.18
C ASP A 35 -57.00 -31.37 11.66
N GLY A 36 -55.68 -31.31 11.60
CA GLY A 36 -54.74 -32.39 11.92
C GLY A 36 -53.85 -32.70 10.74
N ASP A 37 -54.36 -32.71 9.54
CA ASP A 37 -53.59 -32.92 8.30
C ASP A 37 -54.04 -31.99 7.17
N ALA A 38 -55.35 -31.99 6.80
CA ALA A 38 -55.90 -31.24 5.69
C ALA A 38 -56.06 -29.73 5.99
N ILE A 39 -55.64 -28.88 5.06
CA ILE A 39 -55.77 -27.41 5.14
C ILE A 39 -57.27 -27.08 4.95
N ALA A 40 -57.89 -26.51 6.03
CA ALA A 40 -59.28 -26.11 6.05
C ALA A 40 -59.53 -24.64 5.69
N TYR A 41 -58.52 -23.80 5.89
CA TYR A 41 -58.55 -22.35 5.61
C TYR A 41 -57.18 -21.80 5.25
N LEU A 42 -57.18 -20.82 4.35
CA LEU A 42 -55.99 -20.09 3.95
C LEU A 42 -56.37 -18.62 3.72
N ASN A 43 -55.69 -17.68 4.37
CA ASN A 43 -55.92 -16.25 4.15
C ASN A 43 -55.29 -15.77 2.81
N PRO A 44 -55.62 -14.57 2.32
CA PRO A 44 -55.07 -14.03 1.07
C PRO A 44 -53.54 -13.95 1.04
N ALA A 45 -52.88 -13.67 2.19
CA ALA A 45 -51.41 -13.71 2.27
C ALA A 45 -50.88 -15.12 2.11
N GLY A 46 -51.58 -16.12 2.64
CA GLY A 46 -51.26 -17.54 2.42
C GLY A 46 -51.38 -17.91 0.97
N VAL A 47 -52.42 -17.57 0.26
CA VAL A 47 -52.60 -17.81 -1.16
C VAL A 47 -51.40 -17.28 -1.95
N ARG A 48 -50.96 -16.07 -1.68
CA ARG A 48 -49.78 -15.48 -2.31
C ARG A 48 -48.51 -16.23 -1.93
N LEU A 49 -48.31 -16.59 -0.66
CA LEU A 49 -47.10 -17.29 -0.19
C LEU A 49 -46.99 -18.66 -0.79
N PHE A 50 -48.08 -19.41 -0.92
CA PHE A 50 -48.14 -20.72 -1.58
C PHE A 50 -48.02 -20.63 -3.12
N ALA A 51 -48.06 -19.41 -3.68
CA ALA A 51 -48.14 -19.14 -5.11
C ALA A 51 -49.28 -19.93 -5.79
N ALA A 52 -50.43 -19.93 -5.13
CA ALA A 52 -51.67 -20.49 -5.66
C ALA A 52 -52.47 -19.41 -6.37
N ASP A 53 -53.19 -19.75 -7.43
CA ASP A 53 -54.09 -18.86 -8.15
C ASP A 53 -55.34 -18.59 -7.31
N ALA A 54 -55.79 -19.62 -6.54
CA ALA A 54 -56.89 -19.54 -5.63
C ALA A 54 -56.68 -20.51 -4.45
N ALA A 55 -57.40 -20.26 -3.32
CA ALA A 55 -57.26 -21.07 -2.11
C ALA A 55 -57.61 -22.56 -2.35
N GLU A 56 -58.53 -22.82 -3.25
CA GLU A 56 -59.03 -24.16 -3.60
C GLU A 56 -57.94 -25.09 -4.09
N GLN A 57 -56.84 -24.58 -4.66
CA GLN A 57 -55.68 -25.40 -5.08
C GLN A 57 -54.93 -26.04 -3.90
N VAL A 58 -55.11 -25.47 -2.70
CA VAL A 58 -54.39 -25.87 -1.47
C VAL A 58 -55.35 -26.48 -0.45
N LEU A 59 -56.59 -26.04 -0.42
CA LEU A 59 -57.60 -26.55 0.51
C LEU A 59 -57.84 -28.05 0.33
N GLY A 60 -58.05 -28.72 1.45
CA GLY A 60 -58.24 -30.20 1.47
C GLY A 60 -56.95 -31.00 1.29
N ARG A 61 -55.81 -30.38 0.97
CA ARG A 61 -54.52 -31.09 0.83
C ARG A 61 -53.80 -31.12 2.16
N PRO A 62 -52.99 -32.15 2.41
CA PRO A 62 -52.16 -32.20 3.61
C PRO A 62 -51.15 -31.07 3.69
N LEU A 63 -51.07 -30.38 4.87
CA LEU A 63 -50.06 -29.34 5.10
C LEU A 63 -48.62 -29.90 4.98
N SER A 64 -48.44 -31.16 5.34
CA SER A 64 -47.13 -31.86 5.25
C SER A 64 -46.59 -31.98 3.83
N GLN A 65 -47.44 -31.83 2.79
CA GLN A 65 -46.99 -31.77 1.39
C GLN A 65 -46.27 -30.45 1.05
N PHE A 66 -46.62 -29.40 1.78
CA PHE A 66 -46.14 -28.05 1.50
C PHE A 66 -45.08 -27.58 2.54
N LEU A 67 -45.15 -28.04 3.79
CA LEU A 67 -44.33 -27.57 4.86
C LEU A 67 -43.40 -28.67 5.38
N ILE A 68 -42.10 -28.49 5.18
CA ILE A 68 -41.04 -29.40 5.64
C ILE A 68 -40.29 -28.70 6.77
N PRO A 69 -40.38 -29.14 8.03
CA PRO A 69 -39.61 -28.60 9.14
C PRO A 69 -38.10 -28.72 8.92
N GLU A 70 -37.34 -27.70 9.27
CA GLU A 70 -35.85 -27.77 9.33
C GLU A 70 -35.47 -28.38 10.70
N GLY A 71 -34.96 -29.62 10.74
CA GLY A 71 -34.56 -30.34 11.94
C GLY A 71 -35.17 -31.74 12.03
N ALA A 72 -34.98 -32.42 13.18
CA ALA A 72 -35.38 -33.79 13.40
C ALA A 72 -36.86 -34.08 13.01
N PRO A 73 -37.18 -35.30 12.55
CA PRO A 73 -38.52 -35.67 12.10
C PRO A 73 -39.55 -35.38 13.21
N PRO A 74 -40.81 -35.06 12.84
CA PRO A 74 -41.84 -34.73 13.79
C PRO A 74 -42.05 -35.90 14.76
N ARG A 75 -41.65 -35.67 16.02
CA ARG A 75 -42.08 -36.53 17.11
C ARG A 75 -43.58 -36.36 17.24
N THR A 76 -44.30 -37.44 17.41
CA THR A 76 -45.74 -37.52 17.74
C THR A 76 -46.07 -36.95 19.14
N GLU A 77 -45.36 -35.95 19.60
CA GLU A 77 -45.68 -35.24 20.86
C GLU A 77 -46.59 -34.05 20.55
N PRO A 78 -47.54 -33.74 21.44
CA PRO A 78 -48.44 -32.62 21.27
C PRO A 78 -47.61 -31.31 21.17
N VAL A 79 -47.86 -30.59 20.06
CA VAL A 79 -47.21 -29.31 19.77
C VAL A 79 -47.41 -28.38 20.96
N ARG A 80 -46.33 -27.99 21.64
CA ARG A 80 -46.41 -26.97 22.71
C ARG A 80 -46.87 -25.65 22.07
N PRO A 81 -47.84 -24.94 22.65
CA PRO A 81 -48.33 -23.71 22.08
C PRO A 81 -47.20 -22.68 21.95
N ALA A 82 -47.17 -22.00 20.78
CA ALA A 82 -46.25 -20.90 20.43
C ALA A 82 -44.77 -21.23 20.16
N GLN A 83 -44.39 -22.47 19.82
CA GLN A 83 -43.04 -22.76 19.37
C GLN A 83 -42.85 -22.31 17.92
N ARG A 84 -41.98 -21.33 17.67
CA ARG A 84 -41.57 -20.93 16.33
C ARG A 84 -40.59 -21.93 15.79
N THR A 85 -40.87 -22.52 14.63
CA THR A 85 -40.01 -23.52 13.98
C THR A 85 -39.59 -23.01 12.60
N LEU A 86 -38.34 -23.22 12.23
CA LEU A 86 -37.91 -22.98 10.86
C LEU A 86 -38.38 -24.13 9.98
N ALA A 87 -38.88 -23.79 8.81
CA ALA A 87 -39.37 -24.75 7.87
C ALA A 87 -39.13 -24.27 6.43
N THR A 88 -39.16 -25.22 5.49
CA THR A 88 -39.18 -24.94 4.07
C THR A 88 -40.58 -25.12 3.55
N LEU A 89 -41.20 -24.08 3.01
CA LEU A 89 -42.46 -24.15 2.29
C LEU A 89 -42.16 -24.51 0.82
N ILE A 90 -42.83 -25.54 0.33
CA ILE A 90 -42.85 -25.91 -1.10
C ILE A 90 -44.12 -25.28 -1.70
N ARG A 91 -43.96 -24.31 -2.56
CA ARG A 91 -45.06 -23.63 -3.25
C ARG A 91 -45.76 -24.58 -4.24
N VAL A 92 -46.98 -24.26 -4.67
CA VAL A 92 -47.72 -25.03 -5.68
C VAL A 92 -46.93 -25.22 -6.98
N ASN A 93 -46.12 -24.23 -7.35
CA ASN A 93 -45.22 -24.28 -8.51
C ASN A 93 -43.87 -24.99 -8.26
N GLY A 94 -43.71 -25.65 -7.11
CA GLY A 94 -42.49 -26.40 -6.75
C GLY A 94 -41.35 -25.54 -6.18
N VAL A 95 -41.44 -24.20 -6.13
CA VAL A 95 -40.41 -23.32 -5.58
C VAL A 95 -40.36 -23.48 -4.06
N ARG A 96 -39.14 -23.60 -3.52
CA ARG A 96 -38.88 -23.74 -2.09
C ARG A 96 -38.65 -22.37 -1.48
N VAL A 97 -39.33 -22.05 -0.37
CA VAL A 97 -39.25 -20.78 0.34
C VAL A 97 -38.97 -21.05 1.82
N PRO A 98 -37.94 -20.41 2.40
CA PRO A 98 -37.69 -20.52 3.82
C PRO A 98 -38.77 -19.73 4.59
N VAL A 99 -39.41 -20.38 5.54
CA VAL A 99 -40.45 -19.77 6.35
C VAL A 99 -40.22 -20.04 7.85
N GLN A 100 -40.70 -19.14 8.68
CA GLN A 100 -40.88 -19.39 10.09
C GLN A 100 -42.35 -19.74 10.35
N ALA A 101 -42.57 -20.93 10.91
CA ALA A 101 -43.89 -21.42 11.24
C ALA A 101 -44.15 -21.30 12.76
N ALA A 102 -45.30 -20.75 13.12
CA ALA A 102 -45.79 -20.74 14.49
C ALA A 102 -47.17 -21.42 14.52
N THR A 103 -47.30 -22.50 15.31
CA THR A 103 -48.52 -23.30 15.39
C THR A 103 -49.22 -23.07 16.71
N VAL A 104 -50.50 -22.81 16.66
CA VAL A 104 -51.37 -22.62 17.84
C VAL A 104 -52.61 -23.52 17.72
N LEU A 105 -52.96 -24.19 18.82
CA LEU A 105 -54.17 -24.96 18.90
C LEU A 105 -55.38 -24.00 18.90
N THR A 106 -56.35 -24.26 18.06
CA THR A 106 -57.57 -23.42 17.91
C THR A 106 -58.78 -24.31 17.76
N VAL A 107 -59.97 -23.70 17.64
CA VAL A 107 -61.21 -24.36 17.30
C VAL A 107 -61.71 -23.79 15.97
N TRP A 108 -61.94 -24.67 15.00
CA TRP A 108 -62.45 -24.31 13.68
C TRP A 108 -63.76 -25.11 13.41
N GLN A 109 -64.82 -24.39 13.13
CA GLN A 109 -66.15 -25.00 12.91
C GLN A 109 -66.55 -26.01 13.99
N GLY A 110 -66.27 -25.69 15.26
CA GLY A 110 -66.61 -26.51 16.43
C GLY A 110 -65.71 -27.74 16.66
N ARG A 111 -64.66 -27.93 15.88
CA ARG A 111 -63.69 -29.01 16.00
C ARG A 111 -62.30 -28.48 16.40
N ARG A 112 -61.50 -29.33 17.03
CA ARG A 112 -60.10 -28.98 17.32
C ARG A 112 -59.35 -28.87 15.98
N ALA A 113 -58.58 -27.77 15.83
CA ALA A 113 -57.77 -27.48 14.67
C ALA A 113 -56.49 -26.80 15.10
N TYR A 114 -55.53 -26.67 14.18
CA TYR A 114 -54.25 -25.94 14.37
C TYR A 114 -54.23 -24.75 13.43
N GLN A 115 -53.98 -23.59 13.98
CA GLN A 115 -53.67 -22.39 13.20
C GLN A 115 -52.16 -22.29 13.07
N VAL A 116 -51.65 -22.20 11.85
CA VAL A 116 -50.26 -22.03 11.52
C VAL A 116 -50.06 -20.65 10.88
N VAL A 117 -49.21 -19.85 11.47
CA VAL A 117 -48.79 -18.57 10.92
C VAL A 117 -47.40 -18.79 10.27
N LEU A 118 -47.31 -18.45 9.00
CA LEU A 118 -46.09 -18.60 8.21
C LEU A 118 -45.52 -17.23 7.85
N HIS A 119 -44.34 -16.94 8.28
CA HIS A 119 -43.59 -15.72 7.93
C HIS A 119 -42.53 -16.03 6.90
N ASP A 120 -42.56 -15.34 5.75
CA ASP A 120 -41.58 -15.54 4.66
C ASP A 120 -40.22 -14.91 5.03
N LEU A 121 -39.18 -15.72 5.09
CA LEU A 121 -37.82 -15.30 5.42
C LEU A 121 -36.97 -15.00 4.18
N SER A 122 -37.53 -15.06 2.96
CA SER A 122 -36.75 -14.94 1.72
C SER A 122 -36.04 -13.60 1.61
N ALA A 123 -36.71 -12.49 1.89
CA ALA A 123 -36.14 -11.16 1.82
C ALA A 123 -35.01 -10.97 2.86
N GLN A 124 -35.25 -11.45 4.08
CA GLN A 124 -34.27 -11.34 5.18
C GLN A 124 -33.01 -12.18 4.88
N ARG A 125 -33.19 -13.46 4.44
CA ARG A 125 -32.06 -14.33 4.07
C ARG A 125 -31.30 -13.79 2.85
N ALA A 126 -31.98 -13.22 1.86
CA ALA A 126 -31.35 -12.61 0.70
C ALA A 126 -30.52 -11.38 1.08
N ALA A 127 -31.03 -10.51 1.94
CA ALA A 127 -30.31 -9.33 2.44
C ALA A 127 -29.07 -9.74 3.24
N GLU A 128 -29.19 -10.70 4.15
CA GLU A 128 -28.04 -11.21 4.92
C GLU A 128 -27.00 -11.88 4.04
N ALA A 129 -27.40 -12.70 3.06
CA ALA A 129 -26.49 -13.31 2.10
C ALA A 129 -25.80 -12.26 1.20
N ALA A 130 -26.51 -11.18 0.82
CA ALA A 130 -25.93 -10.07 0.07
C ALA A 130 -24.91 -9.32 0.90
N ARG A 131 -25.20 -9.02 2.18
CA ARG A 131 -24.28 -8.40 3.12
C ARG A 131 -23.01 -9.22 3.30
N GLN A 132 -23.15 -10.52 3.59
CA GLN A 132 -22.01 -11.44 3.76
C GLN A 132 -21.17 -11.61 2.48
N ARG A 133 -21.82 -11.55 1.30
CA ARG A 133 -21.12 -11.61 0.03
C ARG A 133 -20.30 -10.34 -0.17
N MET A 134 -20.85 -9.18 0.15
CA MET A 134 -20.15 -7.90 0.04
C MET A 134 -18.96 -7.83 1.01
N GLU A 135 -19.14 -8.27 2.26
CA GLU A 135 -18.06 -8.33 3.25
C GLU A 135 -16.90 -9.24 2.79
N ARG A 136 -17.23 -10.44 2.29
CA ARG A 136 -16.22 -11.37 1.75
C ARG A 136 -15.51 -10.81 0.52
N HIS A 137 -16.26 -10.16 -0.37
CA HIS A 137 -15.68 -9.53 -1.56
C HIS A 137 -14.73 -8.42 -1.17
N PHE A 138 -15.12 -7.54 -0.26
CA PHE A 138 -14.27 -6.45 0.24
C PHE A 138 -13.00 -7.00 0.92
N ALA A 139 -13.12 -7.99 1.79
CA ALA A 139 -11.98 -8.62 2.44
C ALA A 139 -11.01 -9.25 1.42
N ALA A 140 -11.54 -9.91 0.38
CA ALA A 140 -10.72 -10.50 -0.69
C ALA A 140 -9.97 -9.42 -1.50
N VAL A 141 -10.62 -8.30 -1.84
CA VAL A 141 -9.98 -7.17 -2.53
C VAL A 141 -8.84 -6.61 -1.69
N VAL A 142 -9.08 -6.32 -0.41
CA VAL A 142 -8.06 -5.76 0.50
C VAL A 142 -6.90 -6.75 0.70
N ALA A 143 -7.18 -8.06 0.73
CA ALA A 143 -6.14 -9.08 0.86
C ALA A 143 -5.22 -9.18 -0.37
N GLN A 144 -5.71 -8.84 -1.56
CA GLN A 144 -4.95 -8.87 -2.82
C GLN A 144 -4.17 -7.58 -3.09
N LEU A 145 -4.39 -6.51 -2.33
CA LEU A 145 -3.60 -5.28 -2.47
C LEU A 145 -2.12 -5.58 -2.16
N GLU A 146 -1.22 -5.05 -2.99
CA GLU A 146 0.22 -5.03 -2.71
C GLU A 146 0.57 -3.94 -1.70
N GLU A 147 -0.25 -2.93 -1.58
CA GLU A 147 -0.16 -1.88 -0.59
C GLU A 147 -0.54 -2.42 0.79
N GLY A 148 0.31 -2.15 1.78
CA GLY A 148 0.01 -2.46 3.18
C GLY A 148 -1.09 -1.54 3.70
N VAL A 149 -2.13 -2.12 4.29
CA VAL A 149 -3.24 -1.36 4.89
C VAL A 149 -3.42 -1.79 6.33
N VAL A 150 -3.48 -0.82 7.23
CA VAL A 150 -3.74 -1.01 8.66
C VAL A 150 -4.86 -0.06 9.08
N VAL A 151 -5.85 -0.59 9.77
CA VAL A 151 -6.90 0.20 10.41
C VAL A 151 -6.62 0.25 11.90
N ILE A 152 -6.52 1.45 12.44
CA ILE A 152 -6.21 1.70 13.85
C ILE A 152 -7.42 2.40 14.47
N GLY A 153 -8.00 1.76 15.46
CA GLY A 153 -9.16 2.30 16.20
C GLY A 153 -8.79 3.53 17.02
N ARG A 154 -9.81 4.25 17.46
CA ARG A 154 -9.71 5.50 18.24
C ARG A 154 -8.81 5.43 19.49
N HIS A 155 -8.59 4.24 20.02
CA HIS A 155 -7.73 4.02 21.20
C HIS A 155 -6.29 3.60 20.83
N GLY A 156 -5.91 3.73 19.56
CA GLY A 156 -4.58 3.37 19.07
C GLY A 156 -4.34 1.86 18.97
N ARG A 157 -5.39 1.04 18.99
CA ARG A 157 -5.28 -0.40 18.77
C ARG A 157 -5.52 -0.76 17.32
N ILE A 158 -4.77 -1.71 16.81
CA ILE A 158 -4.92 -2.24 15.46
C ILE A 158 -6.22 -3.04 15.40
N GLU A 159 -7.18 -2.60 14.60
CA GLU A 159 -8.45 -3.28 14.37
C GLU A 159 -8.38 -4.25 13.19
N SER A 160 -7.61 -3.88 12.17
CA SER A 160 -7.42 -4.69 10.97
C SER A 160 -6.07 -4.42 10.34
N ILE A 161 -5.49 -5.45 9.75
CA ILE A 161 -4.22 -5.41 9.02
C ILE A 161 -4.30 -6.38 7.84
N ASN A 162 -3.94 -5.94 6.63
CA ASN A 162 -3.96 -6.82 5.48
C ASN A 162 -2.66 -7.66 5.36
N PRO A 163 -2.67 -8.74 4.57
CA PRO A 163 -1.49 -9.58 4.39
C PRO A 163 -0.26 -8.84 3.84
N ALA A 164 -0.46 -7.81 3.00
CA ALA A 164 0.65 -7.01 2.48
C ALA A 164 1.35 -6.25 3.61
N ALA A 165 0.59 -5.64 4.52
CA ALA A 165 1.15 -4.95 5.68
C ALA A 165 1.98 -5.91 6.56
N LEU A 166 1.47 -7.10 6.84
CA LEU A 166 2.21 -8.13 7.59
C LEU A 166 3.56 -8.46 6.93
N ARG A 167 3.54 -8.68 5.60
CA ARG A 167 4.78 -8.95 4.84
C ARG A 167 5.76 -7.77 4.87
N LEU A 168 5.25 -6.54 4.79
CA LEU A 168 6.08 -5.33 4.80
C LEU A 168 6.74 -5.11 6.16
N PHE A 169 6.02 -5.32 7.25
CA PHE A 169 6.57 -5.22 8.61
C PHE A 169 7.38 -6.45 9.02
N GLY A 170 7.34 -7.54 8.27
CA GLY A 170 8.04 -8.78 8.61
C GLY A 170 7.45 -9.50 9.82
N CYS A 171 6.15 -9.28 10.06
CA CYS A 171 5.42 -9.91 11.16
C CYS A 171 4.64 -11.12 10.64
N GLU A 172 4.68 -12.22 11.38
CA GLU A 172 3.84 -13.39 11.12
C GLU A 172 2.59 -13.35 12.03
N GLY A 173 1.42 -13.42 11.40
CA GLY A 173 0.17 -13.78 12.06
C GLY A 173 -0.67 -12.68 12.69
N ALA A 174 -1.78 -13.14 13.28
CA ALA A 174 -2.86 -12.34 13.85
C ALA A 174 -2.50 -11.64 15.19
N GLU A 175 -1.30 -11.79 15.70
CA GLU A 175 -0.87 -11.25 17.00
C GLU A 175 -0.88 -9.71 17.07
N LEU A 176 -0.88 -9.04 15.90
CA LEU A 176 -0.92 -7.57 15.85
C LEU A 176 -2.33 -6.99 15.98
N VAL A 177 -3.37 -7.75 15.68
CA VAL A 177 -4.77 -7.29 15.87
C VAL A 177 -5.05 -7.18 17.37
N GLY A 178 -5.50 -6.01 17.80
CA GLY A 178 -5.69 -5.67 19.21
C GLY A 178 -4.44 -5.07 19.89
N ALA A 179 -3.24 -5.21 19.30
CA ALA A 179 -2.03 -4.57 19.81
C ALA A 179 -2.05 -3.05 19.58
N SER A 180 -1.22 -2.31 20.32
CA SER A 180 -1.01 -0.89 20.04
C SER A 180 -0.26 -0.70 18.72
N TYR A 181 -0.64 0.31 17.92
CA TYR A 181 0.11 0.69 16.71
C TYR A 181 1.57 1.05 17.01
N GLN A 182 1.88 1.45 18.25
CA GLN A 182 3.24 1.74 18.70
C GLN A 182 4.15 0.50 18.63
N ALA A 183 3.60 -0.71 18.69
CA ALA A 183 4.38 -1.94 18.51
C ALA A 183 5.00 -2.01 17.10
N LEU A 184 4.35 -1.44 16.08
CA LEU A 184 4.90 -1.31 14.73
C LEU A 184 5.97 -0.22 14.63
N SER A 185 5.98 0.74 15.55
CA SER A 185 6.86 1.92 15.53
C SER A 185 8.27 1.63 16.03
N LEU A 186 8.49 0.54 16.75
CA LEU A 186 9.77 0.22 17.40
C LEU A 186 10.93 0.06 16.42
N CYS A 187 10.65 -0.25 15.16
CA CYS A 187 11.64 -0.46 14.10
C CYS A 187 11.61 0.65 13.04
N MET A 188 10.89 1.75 13.28
CA MET A 188 10.74 2.82 12.30
C MET A 188 11.82 3.88 12.42
N VAL A 189 12.36 4.30 11.28
CA VAL A 189 13.27 5.44 11.16
C VAL A 189 12.70 6.48 10.19
N ASP A 190 13.08 7.72 10.37
CA ASP A 190 12.70 8.81 9.46
C ASP A 190 13.45 8.72 8.10
N ALA A 191 13.22 9.70 7.23
CA ALA A 191 13.83 9.76 5.91
C ALA A 191 15.37 9.85 5.94
N ASP A 192 15.95 10.33 7.04
CA ASP A 192 17.38 10.51 7.26
C ASP A 192 18.01 9.31 7.99
N GLY A 193 17.18 8.38 8.44
CA GLY A 193 17.60 7.14 9.10
C GLY A 193 17.71 7.25 10.62
N ALA A 194 17.24 8.34 11.22
CA ALA A 194 17.13 8.50 12.66
C ALA A 194 15.86 7.82 13.21
N PRO A 195 15.87 7.33 14.47
CA PRO A 195 14.67 6.72 15.05
C PRO A 195 13.47 7.68 15.02
N LEU A 196 12.31 7.20 14.58
CA LEU A 196 11.11 8.01 14.48
C LEU A 196 10.55 8.32 15.87
N ALA A 197 10.51 9.60 16.24
CA ALA A 197 9.94 10.01 17.51
C ALA A 197 8.43 9.69 17.57
N ALA A 198 7.93 9.21 18.72
CA ALA A 198 6.52 8.84 18.90
C ALA A 198 5.55 9.99 18.57
N THR A 199 5.95 11.25 18.83
CA THR A 199 5.16 12.45 18.51
C THR A 199 5.13 12.79 17.02
N ALA A 200 6.12 12.33 16.25
CA ALA A 200 6.22 12.52 14.81
C ALA A 200 5.52 11.39 14.01
N HIS A 201 5.05 10.36 14.72
CA HIS A 201 4.37 9.23 14.08
C HIS A 201 3.09 9.70 13.35
N PRO A 202 2.91 9.38 12.05
CA PRO A 202 1.81 9.89 11.25
C PRO A 202 0.42 9.53 11.81
N VAL A 203 0.26 8.33 12.35
CA VAL A 203 -0.99 7.90 13.01
C VAL A 203 -1.28 8.80 14.23
N ALA A 204 -0.28 9.03 15.10
CA ALA A 204 -0.45 9.90 16.27
C ALA A 204 -0.83 11.34 15.87
N ARG A 205 -0.24 11.84 14.80
CA ARG A 205 -0.57 13.16 14.26
C ARG A 205 -2.02 13.19 13.76
N THR A 206 -2.41 12.25 12.91
CA THR A 206 -3.79 12.17 12.37
C THR A 206 -4.81 12.01 13.49
N MET A 207 -4.57 11.15 14.48
CA MET A 207 -5.47 10.99 15.63
C MET A 207 -5.65 12.28 16.45
N ARG A 208 -4.58 13.06 16.60
CA ARG A 208 -4.60 14.31 17.38
C ARG A 208 -5.24 15.46 16.63
N THR A 209 -4.92 15.64 15.35
CA THR A 209 -5.33 16.83 14.57
C THR A 209 -6.57 16.58 13.71
N GLY A 210 -6.87 15.32 13.36
CA GLY A 210 -7.88 14.97 12.36
C GLY A 210 -7.41 15.18 10.92
N GLU A 211 -6.22 15.74 10.72
CA GLU A 211 -5.67 16.03 9.38
C GLU A 211 -5.05 14.78 8.76
N ALA A 212 -5.22 14.64 7.45
CA ALA A 212 -4.54 13.59 6.71
C ALA A 212 -3.05 13.88 6.60
N VAL A 213 -2.22 12.85 6.81
CA VAL A 213 -0.79 12.87 6.52
C VAL A 213 -0.56 12.09 5.24
N THR A 214 0.01 12.73 4.22
CA THR A 214 0.25 12.12 2.90
C THR A 214 1.73 12.12 2.54
N GLY A 215 2.17 11.06 1.83
CA GLY A 215 3.54 10.97 1.32
C GLY A 215 4.62 10.88 2.41
N PHE A 216 4.27 10.41 3.59
CA PHE A 216 5.23 10.23 4.68
C PHE A 216 6.18 9.08 4.37
N VAL A 217 7.49 9.39 4.28
CA VAL A 217 8.53 8.39 4.00
C VAL A 217 9.20 7.97 5.29
N PHE A 218 9.29 6.67 5.52
CA PHE A 218 9.96 6.08 6.67
C PHE A 218 10.68 4.78 6.28
N GLY A 219 11.69 4.44 7.06
CA GLY A 219 12.40 3.17 6.94
C GLY A 219 11.95 2.21 8.03
N ILE A 220 11.97 0.93 7.72
CA ILE A 220 11.80 -0.16 8.69
C ILE A 220 13.06 -1.02 8.65
N ASP A 221 13.68 -1.23 9.81
CA ASP A 221 14.79 -2.16 9.94
C ASP A 221 14.24 -3.58 10.12
N GLY A 222 14.24 -4.35 9.03
CA GLY A 222 13.65 -5.69 8.96
C GLY A 222 14.63 -6.79 9.36
N HIS A 223 14.09 -7.90 9.90
CA HIS A 223 14.82 -8.98 10.54
C HIS A 223 15.85 -9.74 9.68
N HIS A 224 15.78 -9.71 8.32
CA HIS A 224 16.68 -10.55 7.49
C HIS A 224 17.14 -9.97 6.15
N ARG A 225 16.67 -8.79 5.71
CA ARG A 225 16.95 -8.27 4.34
C ARG A 225 17.42 -6.80 4.29
N GLY A 226 17.84 -6.24 5.42
CA GLY A 226 18.21 -4.82 5.49
C GLY A 226 17.00 -3.88 5.60
N ARG A 227 17.27 -2.58 5.54
CA ARG A 227 16.26 -1.52 5.69
C ARG A 227 15.34 -1.47 4.47
N ARG A 228 14.03 -1.49 4.72
CA ARG A 228 12.99 -1.19 3.71
C ARG A 228 12.53 0.25 3.86
N TRP A 229 12.28 0.88 2.74
CA TRP A 229 11.73 2.24 2.69
C TRP A 229 10.28 2.20 2.24
N LEU A 230 9.39 2.76 3.05
CA LEU A 230 7.97 2.82 2.78
C LEU A 230 7.53 4.26 2.61
N ALA A 231 6.59 4.49 1.69
CA ALA A 231 5.83 5.73 1.58
C ALA A 231 4.41 5.46 2.07
N GLY A 232 3.93 6.24 3.02
CA GLY A 232 2.65 6.00 3.66
C GLY A 232 1.74 7.22 3.69
N ASN A 233 0.45 6.94 3.86
CA ASN A 233 -0.60 7.91 4.07
C ASN A 233 -1.42 7.50 5.28
N CYS A 234 -1.85 8.47 6.08
CA CYS A 234 -2.75 8.26 7.20
C CYS A 234 -3.92 9.22 7.09
N ARG A 235 -5.14 8.74 7.30
CA ARG A 235 -6.36 9.56 7.31
C ARG A 235 -7.42 8.95 8.21
N LEU A 236 -8.35 9.75 8.66
CA LEU A 236 -9.55 9.25 9.33
C LEU A 236 -10.38 8.40 8.36
N LEU A 237 -10.94 7.31 8.84
CA LEU A 237 -11.84 6.44 8.08
C LEU A 237 -13.12 7.20 7.71
N ASP A 238 -13.66 7.95 8.66
CA ASP A 238 -14.76 8.91 8.45
C ASP A 238 -14.25 10.33 8.76
N PRO A 239 -14.02 11.18 7.75
CA PRO A 239 -13.55 12.55 7.95
C PRO A 239 -14.51 13.44 8.73
N ALA A 240 -15.81 13.09 8.79
CA ALA A 240 -16.81 13.84 9.56
C ALA A 240 -16.75 13.52 11.05
N ASP A 241 -16.22 12.37 11.43
CA ASP A 241 -16.05 11.95 12.83
C ASP A 241 -14.57 12.00 13.26
N ARG A 242 -14.22 13.01 14.08
CA ARG A 242 -12.85 13.16 14.61
C ARG A 242 -12.38 12.00 15.50
N HIS A 243 -13.32 11.16 15.97
CA HIS A 243 -13.04 9.97 16.78
C HIS A 243 -13.08 8.69 15.96
N SER A 244 -13.22 8.81 14.65
CA SER A 244 -13.17 7.68 13.71
C SER A 244 -11.82 6.96 13.78
N ALA A 245 -11.80 5.70 13.35
CA ALA A 245 -10.56 4.96 13.13
C ALA A 245 -9.65 5.67 12.12
N VAL A 246 -8.35 5.45 12.23
CA VAL A 246 -7.35 5.91 11.25
C VAL A 246 -7.04 4.77 10.30
N VAL A 247 -7.11 5.02 9.01
CA VAL A 247 -6.58 4.14 7.97
C VAL A 247 -5.17 4.60 7.61
N ALA A 248 -4.20 3.72 7.81
CA ALA A 248 -2.84 3.90 7.35
C ALA A 248 -2.58 2.97 6.16
N SER A 249 -2.12 3.53 5.04
CA SER A 249 -1.68 2.77 3.89
C SER A 249 -0.22 3.06 3.57
N PHE A 250 0.52 2.06 3.05
CA PHE A 250 1.93 2.23 2.73
C PHE A 250 2.39 1.27 1.63
N THR A 251 3.27 1.80 0.79
CA THR A 251 3.85 1.11 -0.36
C THR A 251 5.36 0.99 -0.18
N ASP A 252 5.94 -0.14 -0.57
CA ASP A 252 7.39 -0.33 -0.60
C ASP A 252 8.00 0.47 -1.75
N ILE A 253 8.85 1.45 -1.39
CA ILE A 253 9.59 2.30 -2.32
C ILE A 253 11.08 2.01 -2.34
N THR A 254 11.52 0.91 -1.73
CA THR A 254 12.95 0.58 -1.55
C THR A 254 13.66 0.50 -2.90
N GLU A 255 13.10 -0.25 -3.84
CA GLU A 255 13.68 -0.39 -5.18
C GLU A 255 13.60 0.92 -5.98
N SER A 256 12.46 1.61 -5.92
CA SER A 256 12.28 2.90 -6.59
C SER A 256 13.28 3.94 -6.08
N ARG A 257 13.46 4.02 -4.75
CA ARG A 257 14.43 4.93 -4.12
C ARG A 257 15.87 4.56 -4.47
N ALA A 258 16.21 3.28 -4.49
CA ALA A 258 17.53 2.79 -4.90
C ALA A 258 17.80 3.12 -6.39
N ARG A 259 16.82 2.88 -7.26
CA ARG A 259 16.90 3.22 -8.68
C ARG A 259 17.10 4.72 -8.89
N HIS A 260 16.30 5.54 -8.19
CA HIS A 260 16.40 6.99 -8.29
C HIS A 260 17.76 7.51 -7.78
N ARG A 261 18.30 6.93 -6.69
CA ARG A 261 19.63 7.26 -6.18
C ARG A 261 20.70 6.86 -7.19
N ARG A 262 20.58 5.68 -7.81
CA ARG A 262 21.50 5.22 -8.84
C ARG A 262 21.48 6.13 -10.07
N LEU A 263 20.28 6.49 -10.55
CA LEU A 263 20.14 7.40 -11.69
C LEU A 263 20.74 8.79 -11.40
N ARG A 264 20.53 9.33 -10.20
CA ARG A 264 21.17 10.59 -9.77
C ARG A 264 22.68 10.47 -9.71
N TYR A 265 23.20 9.35 -9.21
CA TYR A 265 24.63 9.11 -9.18
C TYR A 265 25.21 9.02 -10.59
N GLN A 266 24.60 8.25 -11.49
CA GLN A 266 25.00 8.14 -12.90
C GLN A 266 24.90 9.48 -13.64
N ALA A 267 23.89 10.30 -13.34
CA ALA A 267 23.78 11.62 -13.92
C ALA A 267 24.91 12.57 -13.52
N THR A 268 25.61 12.31 -12.41
CA THR A 268 26.64 13.21 -11.85
C THR A 268 28.04 12.61 -11.82
N HIS A 269 28.17 11.29 -11.95
CA HIS A 269 29.46 10.59 -11.85
C HIS A 269 29.75 9.73 -13.07
N ASP A 270 31.01 9.48 -13.32
CA ASP A 270 31.51 8.55 -14.33
C ASP A 270 31.41 7.11 -13.79
N ASP A 271 30.70 6.23 -14.49
CA ASP A 271 30.42 4.87 -14.04
C ASP A 271 31.69 4.01 -13.85
N LEU A 272 32.75 4.31 -14.58
CA LEU A 272 34.02 3.55 -14.49
C LEU A 272 34.85 3.93 -13.29
N THR A 273 35.00 5.25 -13.06
CA THR A 273 35.96 5.78 -12.09
C THR A 273 35.36 6.23 -10.79
N GLY A 274 34.02 6.47 -10.78
CA GLY A 274 33.29 7.03 -9.65
C GLY A 274 33.64 8.49 -9.35
N LEU A 275 34.37 9.17 -10.24
CA LEU A 275 34.62 10.61 -10.21
C LEU A 275 33.41 11.35 -10.79
N GLU A 276 33.36 12.69 -10.61
CA GLU A 276 32.34 13.47 -11.32
C GLU A 276 32.45 13.26 -12.84
N ASN A 277 31.32 13.17 -13.52
CA ASN A 277 31.32 13.05 -14.97
C ASN A 277 31.62 14.43 -15.62
N ARG A 278 31.83 14.42 -16.93
CA ARG A 278 32.14 15.63 -17.71
C ARG A 278 31.16 16.77 -17.47
N SER A 279 29.85 16.48 -17.50
CA SER A 279 28.81 17.51 -17.34
C SER A 279 28.85 18.14 -15.96
N THR A 280 29.05 17.36 -14.91
CA THR A 280 29.07 17.83 -13.53
C THR A 280 30.29 18.70 -13.24
N ILE A 281 31.48 18.26 -13.63
CA ILE A 281 32.71 19.01 -13.31
C ILE A 281 32.75 20.32 -14.12
N LEU A 282 32.27 20.34 -15.37
CA LEU A 282 32.19 21.55 -16.17
C LEU A 282 31.15 22.54 -15.62
N ALA A 283 29.99 22.05 -15.16
CA ALA A 283 28.99 22.89 -14.51
C ALA A 283 29.49 23.49 -13.17
N ARG A 284 30.41 22.79 -12.44
CA ARG A 284 31.08 23.37 -11.28
C ARG A 284 32.03 24.48 -11.70
N LEU A 285 32.84 24.27 -12.74
CA LEU A 285 33.73 25.31 -13.23
C LEU A 285 32.95 26.54 -13.71
N GLU A 286 31.85 26.35 -14.40
CA GLU A 286 30.96 27.44 -14.86
C GLU A 286 30.44 28.26 -13.65
N ARG A 287 29.95 27.59 -12.61
CA ARG A 287 29.50 28.25 -11.40
C ARG A 287 30.62 28.99 -10.68
N ALA A 288 31.83 28.42 -10.64
CA ALA A 288 33.00 29.07 -10.02
C ALA A 288 33.41 30.33 -10.79
N LEU A 289 33.25 30.39 -12.08
CA LEU A 289 33.52 31.57 -12.92
C LEU A 289 32.41 32.61 -12.77
N ALA A 290 31.13 32.19 -12.65
CA ALA A 290 30.00 33.09 -12.44
C ALA A 290 29.96 33.72 -11.04
N ASP A 291 30.28 32.93 -10.03
CA ASP A 291 30.33 33.40 -8.61
C ASP A 291 31.59 32.85 -7.92
N PRO A 292 32.70 33.58 -7.97
CA PRO A 292 33.95 33.17 -7.34
C PRO A 292 33.84 33.00 -5.81
N SER A 293 32.85 33.59 -5.17
CA SER A 293 32.65 33.46 -3.71
C SER A 293 32.01 32.12 -3.33
N ALA A 294 31.21 31.56 -4.19
CA ALA A 294 30.49 30.31 -3.93
C ALA A 294 31.38 29.08 -3.93
N GLU A 295 32.32 28.98 -4.89
CA GLU A 295 33.15 27.78 -5.08
C GLU A 295 34.64 28.01 -4.71
N GLN A 296 35.14 29.25 -4.68
CA GLN A 296 36.53 29.62 -4.36
C GLN A 296 37.58 28.80 -5.11
N VAL A 297 37.40 28.52 -6.41
CA VAL A 297 38.36 27.77 -7.22
C VAL A 297 39.55 28.69 -7.55
N ALA A 298 40.76 28.30 -7.13
CA ALA A 298 42.00 29.03 -7.38
C ALA A 298 42.77 28.60 -8.62
N ALA A 299 42.62 27.32 -8.98
CA ALA A 299 43.26 26.78 -10.18
C ALA A 299 42.50 25.60 -10.75
N VAL A 300 42.67 25.39 -12.05
CA VAL A 300 42.13 24.24 -12.80
C VAL A 300 43.30 23.46 -13.33
N LEU A 301 43.29 22.13 -13.09
CA LEU A 301 44.28 21.22 -13.61
C LEU A 301 43.65 20.30 -14.65
N PHE A 302 44.27 20.20 -15.80
CA PHE A 302 43.92 19.22 -16.85
C PHE A 302 45.00 18.12 -16.79
N VAL A 303 44.56 16.86 -16.69
CA VAL A 303 45.43 15.69 -16.55
C VAL A 303 45.13 14.71 -17.67
N ASP A 304 46.19 14.28 -18.41
CA ASP A 304 46.14 13.30 -19.48
C ASP A 304 47.13 12.19 -19.19
N LEU A 305 46.71 10.93 -19.33
CA LEU A 305 47.61 9.76 -19.09
C LEU A 305 48.45 9.46 -20.30
N ASP A 306 49.78 9.53 -20.11
CA ASP A 306 50.68 9.33 -21.20
C ASP A 306 50.67 7.90 -21.71
N ARG A 307 50.58 7.75 -23.04
CA ARG A 307 50.56 6.47 -23.74
C ARG A 307 49.47 5.49 -23.28
N PHE A 308 48.35 5.96 -22.69
CA PHE A 308 47.26 5.10 -22.25
C PHE A 308 46.69 4.24 -23.38
N LYS A 309 46.62 4.75 -24.61
CA LYS A 309 46.24 3.96 -25.78
C LYS A 309 47.13 2.70 -25.94
N SER A 310 48.43 2.80 -25.72
CA SER A 310 49.33 1.67 -25.80
C SER A 310 49.06 0.58 -24.75
N VAL A 311 48.53 0.96 -23.59
CA VAL A 311 48.06 0.01 -22.58
C VAL A 311 46.86 -0.77 -23.09
N ASN A 312 45.86 -0.07 -23.67
CA ASN A 312 44.69 -0.72 -24.27
C ASN A 312 45.07 -1.65 -25.43
N ASP A 313 45.95 -1.19 -26.32
CA ASP A 313 46.34 -1.95 -27.52
C ASP A 313 47.13 -3.22 -27.13
N ARG A 314 47.92 -3.20 -26.04
CA ARG A 314 48.75 -4.33 -25.60
C ARG A 314 48.03 -5.29 -24.65
N LEU A 315 47.20 -4.78 -23.74
CA LEU A 315 46.65 -5.55 -22.64
C LEU A 315 45.12 -5.64 -22.68
N GLY A 316 44.49 -4.97 -23.65
CA GLY A 316 43.04 -4.93 -23.82
C GLY A 316 42.35 -3.89 -22.94
N HIS A 317 41.12 -3.57 -23.29
CA HIS A 317 40.34 -2.53 -22.64
C HIS A 317 40.06 -2.78 -21.15
N LEU A 318 39.95 -4.05 -20.73
CA LEU A 318 39.72 -4.37 -19.31
C LEU A 318 40.93 -3.95 -18.43
N ALA A 319 42.14 -4.07 -18.95
CA ALA A 319 43.35 -3.60 -18.27
C ALA A 319 43.40 -2.08 -18.23
N GLY A 320 43.03 -1.41 -19.33
CA GLY A 320 42.89 0.04 -19.37
C GLY A 320 41.83 0.57 -18.38
N ASP A 321 40.68 -0.09 -18.27
CA ASP A 321 39.63 0.26 -17.30
C ASP A 321 40.18 0.20 -15.86
N GLU A 322 40.97 -0.83 -15.53
CA GLU A 322 41.52 -0.91 -14.17
C GLU A 322 42.63 0.15 -13.96
N VAL A 323 43.41 0.48 -14.97
CA VAL A 323 44.36 1.60 -14.93
C VAL A 323 43.61 2.90 -14.62
N LEU A 324 42.49 3.19 -15.29
CA LEU A 324 41.69 4.37 -15.05
C LEU A 324 41.11 4.39 -13.62
N ARG A 325 40.62 3.25 -13.11
CA ARG A 325 40.15 3.13 -11.71
C ARG A 325 41.25 3.41 -10.69
N VAL A 326 42.43 2.85 -10.92
CA VAL A 326 43.60 3.08 -10.04
C VAL A 326 43.99 4.56 -10.07
N THR A 327 44.08 5.14 -11.26
CA THR A 327 44.40 6.56 -11.43
C THR A 327 43.40 7.46 -10.71
N ALA A 328 42.13 7.22 -10.88
CA ALA A 328 41.07 7.99 -10.18
C ALA A 328 41.27 7.94 -8.64
N ARG A 329 41.56 6.76 -8.09
CA ARG A 329 41.84 6.63 -6.64
C ARG A 329 43.09 7.39 -6.22
N ARG A 330 44.13 7.41 -7.05
CA ARG A 330 45.39 8.14 -6.79
C ARG A 330 45.19 9.64 -6.86
N LEU A 331 44.49 10.15 -7.87
CA LEU A 331 44.12 11.55 -7.99
C LEU A 331 43.33 12.02 -6.77
N ARG A 332 42.37 11.24 -6.30
CA ARG A 332 41.59 11.55 -5.10
C ARG A 332 42.46 11.67 -3.85
N ARG A 333 43.51 10.84 -3.70
CA ARG A 333 44.46 10.91 -2.56
C ARG A 333 45.43 12.08 -2.67
N ALA A 334 45.72 12.54 -3.89
CA ALA A 334 46.66 13.63 -4.11
C ALA A 334 46.10 15.01 -3.84
N VAL A 335 44.78 15.18 -3.79
CA VAL A 335 44.11 16.44 -3.55
C VAL A 335 43.27 16.39 -2.27
N ARG A 336 42.73 17.51 -1.84
CA ARG A 336 41.92 17.60 -0.63
C ARG A 336 40.48 17.11 -0.94
N ASP A 337 39.74 16.64 0.07
CA ASP A 337 38.36 16.18 -0.11
C ASP A 337 37.44 17.23 -0.73
N ARG A 338 37.71 18.50 -0.49
CA ARG A 338 36.97 19.65 -1.02
C ARG A 338 37.30 19.99 -2.49
N ASP A 339 38.34 19.39 -3.07
CA ASP A 339 38.76 19.66 -4.45
C ASP A 339 38.00 18.70 -5.37
N PRO A 340 37.06 19.17 -6.22
CA PRO A 340 36.34 18.34 -7.17
C PRO A 340 37.29 17.76 -8.22
N ILE A 341 37.04 16.49 -8.56
CA ILE A 341 37.73 15.79 -9.63
C ILE A 341 36.69 15.18 -10.55
N GLY A 342 36.85 15.42 -11.85
CA GLY A 342 35.95 14.83 -12.87
C GLY A 342 36.77 14.15 -13.96
N ARG A 343 36.15 13.15 -14.60
CA ARG A 343 36.66 12.55 -15.84
C ARG A 343 35.95 13.18 -17.02
N LEU A 344 36.70 13.72 -17.97
CA LEU A 344 36.18 14.35 -19.18
C LEU A 344 35.86 13.33 -20.28
N GLY A 345 36.57 12.22 -20.31
CA GLY A 345 36.45 11.13 -21.26
C GLY A 345 37.82 10.47 -21.54
N GLY A 346 37.80 9.24 -22.01
CA GLY A 346 39.05 8.54 -22.26
C GLY A 346 39.99 8.49 -21.05
N ASP A 347 41.15 9.08 -21.20
CA ASP A 347 42.26 9.20 -20.23
C ASP A 347 42.40 10.62 -19.65
N GLU A 348 41.41 11.51 -19.89
CA GLU A 348 41.43 12.90 -19.47
C GLU A 348 40.69 13.12 -18.17
N PHE A 349 41.34 13.86 -17.24
CA PHE A 349 40.74 14.25 -15.97
C PHE A 349 40.85 15.77 -15.74
N LEU A 350 39.90 16.31 -15.00
CA LEU A 350 39.86 17.73 -14.60
C LEU A 350 39.80 17.83 -13.08
N ILE A 351 40.65 18.69 -12.50
CA ILE A 351 40.67 18.92 -11.06
C ILE A 351 40.46 20.43 -10.79
N LEU A 352 39.58 20.75 -9.89
CA LEU A 352 39.30 22.13 -9.46
C LEU A 352 39.87 22.31 -8.06
N LEU A 353 41.03 23.03 -7.95
CA LEU A 353 41.68 23.29 -6.67
C LEU A 353 40.99 24.47 -5.95
N ARG A 354 40.47 24.24 -4.74
CA ARG A 354 39.73 25.24 -3.95
C ARG A 354 40.56 25.88 -2.84
N GLY A 355 40.32 27.18 -2.64
CA GLY A 355 40.92 28.00 -1.58
C GLY A 355 41.93 29.01 -2.10
N ALA A 356 42.10 30.12 -1.38
CA ALA A 356 42.92 31.25 -1.80
C ALA A 356 44.43 30.91 -1.84
N ASP A 357 44.91 30.10 -0.89
CA ASP A 357 46.32 29.78 -0.74
C ASP A 357 46.65 28.36 -1.23
N VAL A 358 46.56 28.17 -2.55
CA VAL A 358 46.92 26.89 -3.19
C VAL A 358 48.35 26.96 -3.64
N ASP A 359 49.22 26.15 -3.00
CA ASP A 359 50.56 25.87 -3.51
C ASP A 359 50.48 24.89 -4.68
N LEU A 360 50.44 25.48 -5.88
CA LEU A 360 50.26 24.72 -7.11
C LEU A 360 51.44 23.78 -7.38
N GLY A 361 52.67 24.21 -7.04
CA GLY A 361 53.89 23.39 -7.20
C GLY A 361 53.81 22.10 -6.38
N ALA A 362 53.53 22.24 -5.08
CA ALA A 362 53.40 21.08 -4.20
C ALA A 362 52.22 20.15 -4.57
N VAL A 363 51.12 20.67 -5.18
CA VAL A 363 50.06 19.79 -5.71
C VAL A 363 50.49 19.05 -6.94
N LEU A 364 51.18 19.71 -7.88
CA LEU A 364 51.68 19.09 -9.11
C LEU A 364 52.71 17.97 -8.79
N ASP A 365 53.67 18.27 -7.91
CA ASP A 365 54.70 17.27 -7.49
C ASP A 365 54.01 16.05 -6.86
N ARG A 366 53.04 16.24 -6.02
CA ARG A 366 52.26 15.16 -5.39
C ARG A 366 51.44 14.35 -6.39
N LEU A 367 50.82 14.99 -7.39
CA LEU A 367 50.09 14.32 -8.46
C LEU A 367 51.02 13.47 -9.28
N HIS A 368 52.16 14.00 -9.76
CA HIS A 368 53.15 13.24 -10.49
C HIS A 368 53.67 12.05 -9.68
N ALA A 369 54.01 12.23 -8.41
CA ALA A 369 54.53 11.17 -7.55
C ALA A 369 53.50 10.01 -7.41
N VAL A 370 52.24 10.29 -7.15
CA VAL A 370 51.22 9.23 -6.96
C VAL A 370 50.84 8.55 -8.28
N ILE A 371 50.88 9.25 -9.42
CA ILE A 371 50.59 8.64 -10.72
C ILE A 371 51.74 7.73 -11.15
N ALA A 372 52.98 8.15 -10.93
CA ALA A 372 54.20 7.38 -11.30
C ALA A 372 54.37 6.07 -10.50
N GLU A 373 53.59 5.88 -9.40
CA GLU A 373 53.61 4.60 -8.72
C GLU A 373 53.23 3.46 -9.69
N PRO A 374 53.96 2.33 -9.72
CA PRO A 374 53.61 1.21 -10.59
C PRO A 374 52.22 0.66 -10.32
N ILE A 375 51.43 0.42 -11.37
CA ILE A 375 50.16 -0.28 -11.31
C ILE A 375 50.40 -1.78 -11.49
N ARG A 376 49.98 -2.57 -10.50
CA ARG A 376 50.10 -4.03 -10.55
C ARG A 376 48.77 -4.66 -10.94
N LEU A 377 48.74 -5.29 -12.11
CA LEU A 377 47.63 -6.14 -12.57
C LEU A 377 48.09 -7.60 -12.58
N PRO A 378 47.19 -8.58 -12.59
CA PRO A 378 47.52 -9.98 -12.66
C PRO A 378 48.48 -10.26 -13.86
N GLY A 379 49.71 -10.67 -13.57
CA GLY A 379 50.74 -10.96 -14.59
C GLY A 379 51.42 -9.74 -15.25
N HIS A 380 51.05 -8.51 -14.87
CA HIS A 380 51.59 -7.30 -15.51
C HIS A 380 51.90 -6.20 -14.49
N ARG A 381 53.01 -5.50 -14.75
CA ARG A 381 53.36 -4.23 -14.10
C ARG A 381 53.29 -3.14 -15.16
N ILE A 382 52.53 -2.08 -14.85
CA ILE A 382 52.35 -0.94 -15.74
C ILE A 382 52.99 0.27 -15.05
N ASP A 383 53.98 0.85 -15.68
CA ASP A 383 54.56 2.13 -15.29
C ASP A 383 53.88 3.19 -16.16
N LEU A 384 53.18 4.14 -15.52
CA LEU A 384 52.36 5.15 -16.18
C LEU A 384 52.83 6.53 -15.73
N ALA A 385 52.90 7.45 -16.67
CA ALA A 385 53.07 8.89 -16.40
C ALA A 385 51.80 9.64 -16.77
N ALA A 386 51.71 10.87 -16.34
CA ALA A 386 50.65 11.79 -16.77
C ALA A 386 51.20 13.17 -16.98
N SER A 387 50.75 13.78 -18.05
CA SER A 387 51.01 15.18 -18.35
C SER A 387 49.94 16.04 -17.66
N VAL A 388 50.34 17.05 -16.89
CA VAL A 388 49.43 17.91 -16.11
C VAL A 388 49.63 19.38 -16.56
N GLY A 389 48.55 19.96 -17.08
CA GLY A 389 48.50 21.39 -17.37
C GLY A 389 47.69 22.13 -16.30
N ALA A 390 48.15 23.31 -15.93
CA ALA A 390 47.52 24.10 -14.88
C ALA A 390 47.23 25.52 -15.35
N THR A 391 46.03 26.04 -15.01
CA THR A 391 45.71 27.45 -15.17
C THR A 391 45.15 28.01 -13.84
N ARG A 392 45.61 29.20 -13.45
CA ARG A 392 45.11 29.87 -12.25
C ARG A 392 43.84 30.68 -12.61
N LEU A 393 42.90 30.62 -11.72
CA LEU A 393 41.73 31.55 -11.76
C LEU A 393 41.99 32.74 -10.83
N ARG A 394 41.59 33.92 -11.27
CA ARG A 394 41.73 35.15 -10.49
C ARG A 394 40.36 35.65 -10.05
N PRO A 395 40.24 36.37 -8.92
CA PRO A 395 38.99 37.06 -8.62
C PRO A 395 38.60 37.97 -9.77
N GLY A 396 37.34 37.83 -10.27
CA GLY A 396 36.85 38.58 -11.44
C GLY A 396 37.33 38.05 -12.79
N ASP A 397 37.79 36.82 -12.85
CA ASP A 397 38.15 36.15 -14.10
C ASP A 397 36.97 36.18 -15.08
N ARG A 398 37.17 36.68 -16.30
CA ARG A 398 36.12 36.84 -17.31
C ARG A 398 36.19 35.77 -18.39
N ARG A 399 37.12 34.83 -18.28
CA ARG A 399 37.22 33.73 -19.26
C ARG A 399 35.98 32.81 -19.17
N THR A 400 35.59 32.30 -20.30
CA THR A 400 34.60 31.23 -20.40
C THR A 400 35.21 29.92 -19.97
N VAL A 401 34.37 28.90 -19.66
CA VAL A 401 34.81 27.52 -19.40
C VAL A 401 35.71 27.02 -20.50
N THR A 402 35.36 27.27 -21.77
CA THR A 402 36.15 26.85 -22.93
C THR A 402 37.53 27.46 -22.96
N GLU A 403 37.66 28.74 -22.66
CA GLU A 403 38.95 29.43 -22.62
C GLU A 403 39.85 28.92 -21.47
N VAL A 404 39.26 28.69 -20.28
CA VAL A 404 39.97 28.13 -19.14
C VAL A 404 40.50 26.71 -19.44
N LEU A 405 39.66 25.87 -20.05
CA LEU A 405 40.07 24.53 -20.46
C LEU A 405 41.13 24.56 -21.53
N HIS A 406 41.01 25.45 -22.50
CA HIS A 406 42.05 25.61 -23.56
C HIS A 406 43.39 26.05 -22.99
N ASP A 407 43.39 26.98 -22.04
CA ASP A 407 44.62 27.42 -21.36
C ASP A 407 45.28 26.28 -20.59
N ALA A 408 44.49 25.46 -19.87
CA ALA A 408 44.97 24.32 -19.12
C ALA A 408 45.48 23.21 -20.04
N ASP A 409 44.77 22.91 -21.14
CA ASP A 409 45.17 21.94 -22.16
C ASP A 409 46.46 22.39 -22.87
N THR A 410 46.60 23.65 -23.23
CA THR A 410 47.81 24.22 -23.83
C THR A 410 49.02 24.08 -22.89
N ALA A 411 48.81 24.33 -21.59
CA ALA A 411 49.86 24.14 -20.58
C ALA A 411 50.28 22.67 -20.47
N MET A 412 49.31 21.74 -20.50
CA MET A 412 49.55 20.29 -20.50
C MET A 412 50.35 19.84 -21.73
N TYR A 413 49.96 20.31 -22.93
CA TYR A 413 50.66 19.98 -24.16
C TYR A 413 52.13 20.43 -24.14
N ARG A 414 52.40 21.63 -23.57
CA ARG A 414 53.79 22.11 -23.37
C ARG A 414 54.56 21.25 -22.41
N ALA A 415 53.95 20.79 -21.30
CA ALA A 415 54.59 19.86 -20.36
C ALA A 415 54.92 18.54 -21.07
N LYS A 416 54.00 17.98 -21.85
CA LYS A 416 54.17 16.75 -22.62
C LYS A 416 55.30 16.83 -23.65
N ALA A 417 55.44 17.99 -24.33
CA ALA A 417 56.50 18.23 -25.28
C ALA A 417 57.89 18.34 -24.60
N ALA A 418 57.98 18.91 -23.40
CA ALA A 418 59.20 19.06 -22.62
C ALA A 418 59.71 17.72 -22.05
N GLU A 419 58.84 16.78 -21.74
CA GLU A 419 59.22 15.42 -21.27
C GLU A 419 59.63 14.48 -22.42
N SER A 420 59.26 14.80 -23.65
CA SER A 420 59.55 14.02 -24.84
C SER A 420 60.83 14.46 -25.57
N ALA A 421 61.44 15.59 -25.16
CA ALA A 421 62.69 16.15 -25.67
C ALA A 421 63.89 15.80 -24.75
#